data_fa2c7fce56406d74858e68b2428387a5
#
_entry.id   fa2c7fce56406d74858e68b2428387a5
#
_cell.length_a   1.000
_cell.length_b   1.000
_cell.length_c   1.000
_cell.angle_alpha   90.00
_cell.angle_beta   90.00
_cell.angle_gamma   90.00
#
_symmetry.space_group_name_H-M   'P 1'
#
loop_
_entity.id
_entity.type
_entity.pdbx_description
1 polymer ?
#
loop_
_entity_poly.entity_id
_entity_poly.type
_entity_poly.pdbx_seq_one_letter_code
_entity_poly.pdbx_strand_id
1 'polypeptide(L)'
;MRLKDFFPKTFFGRSLAIILIPVLILQCVLIYVFYERHWDDVGRRLALAIGGQISFIIDNVSANNLDEKQMNQLFKRAESSFLIKSRLAKGIFLENIQQHKVSSLLDNTLFESLRERINYPYKFDTKSIKNTVIIYVEL
;
A
#
# COMPACT_ATOMS: atom_id res chain seq x y z
N MET A 1 -32.88 16.68 -13.53
CA MET A 1 -33.53 15.41 -13.19
C MET A 1 -34.38 15.67 -11.94
N ARG A 2 -35.70 15.58 -12.03
CA ARG A 2 -36.58 15.89 -10.88
C ARG A 2 -36.77 14.60 -10.05
N LEU A 3 -36.49 14.68 -8.77
CA LEU A 3 -36.70 13.58 -7.80
C LEU A 3 -38.11 12.96 -7.86
N LYS A 4 -39.09 13.72 -8.39
CA LYS A 4 -40.48 13.28 -8.56
C LYS A 4 -40.68 12.12 -9.53
N ASP A 5 -39.77 11.94 -10.48
CA ASP A 5 -39.87 10.89 -11.53
C ASP A 5 -39.40 9.52 -11.04
N PHE A 6 -38.75 9.48 -9.86
CA PHE A 6 -38.21 8.25 -9.25
C PHE A 6 -39.20 7.55 -8.32
N PHE A 7 -40.31 8.22 -7.95
CA PHE A 7 -41.32 7.60 -7.05
C PHE A 7 -42.32 6.79 -7.85
N PRO A 8 -42.53 5.51 -7.49
CA PRO A 8 -43.52 4.67 -8.15
C PRO A 8 -44.92 5.24 -8.00
N LYS A 9 -45.66 5.27 -9.09
CA LYS A 9 -47.02 5.83 -9.17
C LYS A 9 -48.08 4.92 -8.57
N THR A 10 -47.77 3.65 -8.31
CA THR A 10 -48.67 2.65 -7.77
C THR A 10 -48.65 2.64 -6.24
N PHE A 11 -49.78 2.36 -5.59
CA PHE A 11 -49.90 2.25 -4.13
C PHE A 11 -48.90 1.21 -3.57
N PHE A 12 -48.82 0.05 -4.20
CA PHE A 12 -47.87 -1.01 -3.84
C PHE A 12 -46.40 -0.56 -3.94
N GLY A 13 -46.07 0.14 -4.99
CA GLY A 13 -44.72 0.66 -5.17
C GLY A 13 -44.33 1.69 -4.11
N ARG A 14 -45.27 2.52 -3.64
CA ARG A 14 -44.99 3.49 -2.55
C ARG A 14 -44.77 2.77 -1.22
N SER A 15 -45.59 1.77 -0.89
CA SER A 15 -45.41 0.96 0.31
C SER A 15 -44.05 0.24 0.29
N LEU A 16 -43.71 -0.35 -0.83
CA LEU A 16 -42.41 -1.01 -1.00
C LEU A 16 -41.22 -0.03 -0.87
N ALA A 17 -41.33 1.15 -1.47
CA ALA A 17 -40.27 2.17 -1.41
C ALA A 17 -40.04 2.68 0.02
N ILE A 18 -41.08 2.83 0.83
CA ILE A 18 -40.98 3.26 2.24
C ILE A 18 -40.14 2.28 3.07
N ILE A 19 -40.21 1.00 2.76
CA ILE A 19 -39.46 -0.04 3.47
C ILE A 19 -38.05 -0.20 2.84
N LEU A 20 -37.99 -0.23 1.53
CA LEU A 20 -36.75 -0.55 0.80
C LEU A 20 -35.71 0.58 0.86
N ILE A 21 -36.16 1.84 0.77
CA ILE A 21 -35.24 2.99 0.76
C ILE A 21 -34.41 3.09 2.05
N PRO A 22 -35.02 3.03 3.26
CA PRO A 22 -34.23 3.07 4.50
C PRO A 22 -33.28 1.90 4.63
N VAL A 23 -33.65 0.70 4.20
CA VAL A 23 -32.79 -0.49 4.22
C VAL A 23 -31.60 -0.32 3.28
N LEU A 24 -31.83 0.18 2.06
CA LEU A 24 -30.75 0.46 1.12
C LEU A 24 -29.77 1.52 1.63
N ILE A 25 -30.30 2.60 2.22
CA ILE A 25 -29.46 3.65 2.81
C ILE A 25 -28.60 3.06 3.93
N LEU A 26 -29.20 2.28 4.84
CA LEU A 26 -28.47 1.62 5.92
C LEU A 26 -27.39 0.70 5.38
N GLN A 27 -27.71 -0.09 4.36
CA GLN A 27 -26.76 -1.00 3.71
C GLN A 27 -25.59 -0.24 3.05
N CYS A 28 -25.87 0.86 2.36
CA CYS A 28 -24.83 1.70 1.77
C CYS A 28 -23.88 2.28 2.84
N VAL A 29 -24.44 2.76 3.96
CA VAL A 29 -23.65 3.29 5.09
C VAL A 29 -22.79 2.18 5.71
N LEU A 30 -23.35 0.99 5.94
CA LEU A 30 -22.61 -0.14 6.48
C LEU A 30 -21.47 -0.57 5.55
N ILE A 31 -21.72 -0.67 4.24
CA ILE A 31 -20.69 -1.02 3.25
C ILE A 31 -19.59 0.03 3.24
N TYR A 32 -19.92 1.32 3.26
CA TYR A 32 -18.96 2.41 3.26
C TYR A 32 -18.06 2.37 4.50
N VAL A 33 -18.64 2.28 5.70
CA VAL A 33 -17.88 2.22 6.96
C VAL A 33 -17.01 0.97 7.05
N PHE A 34 -17.55 -0.19 6.61
CA PHE A 34 -16.82 -1.44 6.60
C PHE A 34 -15.64 -1.40 5.62
N TYR A 35 -15.88 -0.88 4.42
CA TYR A 35 -14.85 -0.79 3.37
C TYR A 35 -13.69 0.11 3.80
N GLU A 36 -13.99 1.30 4.33
CA GLU A 36 -12.98 2.26 4.79
C GLU A 36 -12.10 1.66 5.90
N ARG A 37 -12.72 1.10 6.95
CA ARG A 37 -11.98 0.49 8.05
C ARG A 37 -11.17 -0.74 7.67
N HIS A 38 -11.76 -1.60 6.85
CA HIS A 38 -11.10 -2.85 6.45
C HIS A 38 -9.89 -2.59 5.55
N TRP A 39 -10.00 -1.59 4.67
CA TRP A 39 -8.94 -1.26 3.74
C TRP A 39 -7.69 -0.68 4.42
N ASP A 40 -7.89 0.16 5.41
CA ASP A 40 -6.79 0.73 6.21
C ASP A 40 -6.03 -0.37 6.97
N ASP A 41 -6.74 -1.29 7.61
CA ASP A 41 -6.13 -2.40 8.35
C ASP A 41 -5.33 -3.34 7.44
N VAL A 42 -5.87 -3.70 6.28
CA VAL A 42 -5.20 -4.58 5.31
C VAL A 42 -3.97 -3.87 4.73
N GLY A 43 -4.11 -2.62 4.33
CA GLY A 43 -3.01 -1.82 3.79
C GLY A 43 -1.85 -1.70 4.78
N ARG A 44 -2.15 -1.39 6.04
CA ARG A 44 -1.15 -1.30 7.10
C ARG A 44 -0.43 -2.63 7.36
N ARG A 45 -1.17 -3.73 7.48
CA ARG A 45 -0.57 -5.07 7.70
C ARG A 45 0.34 -5.48 6.55
N LEU A 46 -0.09 -5.23 5.32
CA LEU A 46 0.71 -5.51 4.13
C LEU A 46 1.99 -4.68 4.10
N ALA A 47 1.89 -3.39 4.39
CA ALA A 47 3.05 -2.50 4.44
C ALA A 47 4.05 -2.88 5.55
N LEU A 48 3.57 -3.27 6.74
CA LEU A 48 4.41 -3.78 7.83
C LEU A 48 5.11 -5.10 7.45
N ALA A 49 4.42 -5.99 6.73
CA ALA A 49 5.01 -7.24 6.25
C ALA A 49 6.13 -6.96 5.24
N ILE A 50 5.89 -6.09 4.27
CA ILE A 50 6.89 -5.67 3.27
C ILE A 50 8.07 -4.96 3.97
N GLY A 51 7.81 -4.07 4.91
CA GLY A 51 8.84 -3.39 5.69
C GLY A 51 9.74 -4.38 6.47
N GLY A 52 9.16 -5.41 7.06
CA GLY A 52 9.91 -6.48 7.74
C GLY A 52 10.79 -7.29 6.79
N GLN A 53 10.30 -7.60 5.58
CA GLN A 53 11.08 -8.30 4.55
C GLN A 53 12.25 -7.44 4.05
N ILE A 54 12.04 -6.14 3.87
CA ILE A 54 13.08 -5.19 3.47
C ILE A 54 14.13 -5.06 4.57
N SER A 55 13.72 -4.88 5.85
CA SER A 55 14.65 -4.86 6.99
C SER A 55 15.50 -6.12 7.04
N PHE A 56 14.91 -7.28 6.87
CA PHE A 56 15.63 -8.55 6.84
C PHE A 56 16.72 -8.58 5.76
N ILE A 57 16.41 -8.09 4.56
CA ILE A 57 17.41 -8.01 3.46
C ILE A 57 18.53 -7.04 3.83
N ILE A 58 18.20 -5.85 4.34
CA ILE A 58 19.16 -4.82 4.75
C ILE A 58 20.08 -5.32 5.85
N ASP A 59 19.53 -5.91 6.90
CA ASP A 59 20.28 -6.42 8.04
C ASP A 59 21.27 -7.51 7.61
N ASN A 60 20.88 -8.38 6.70
CA ASN A 60 21.77 -9.40 6.15
C ASN A 60 22.90 -8.79 5.30
N VAL A 61 22.62 -7.75 4.53
CA VAL A 61 23.64 -7.05 3.73
C VAL A 61 24.61 -6.29 4.63
N SER A 62 24.11 -5.60 5.65
CA SER A 62 24.92 -4.75 6.54
C SER A 62 25.75 -5.57 7.54
N ALA A 63 25.19 -6.66 8.09
CA ALA A 63 25.84 -7.42 9.16
C ALA A 63 26.95 -8.35 8.70
N ASN A 64 26.92 -8.83 7.45
CA ASN A 64 27.73 -9.97 7.04
C ASN A 64 28.90 -9.67 6.09
N ASN A 65 29.21 -8.40 5.77
CA ASN A 65 30.27 -8.06 4.78
C ASN A 65 30.28 -9.02 3.58
N LEU A 66 29.10 -9.24 3.00
CA LEU A 66 28.86 -10.28 1.99
C LEU A 66 29.73 -10.05 0.75
N ASP A 67 30.38 -11.10 0.28
CA ASP A 67 31.00 -11.12 -1.04
C ASP A 67 29.91 -10.96 -2.13
N GLU A 68 30.28 -10.47 -3.29
CA GLU A 68 29.38 -10.18 -4.42
C GLU A 68 28.54 -11.42 -4.82
N LYS A 69 29.12 -12.62 -4.74
CA LYS A 69 28.39 -13.88 -4.99
C LYS A 69 27.32 -14.16 -3.94
N GLN A 70 27.63 -13.95 -2.67
CA GLN A 70 26.72 -14.17 -1.55
C GLN A 70 25.57 -13.15 -1.61
N MET A 71 25.87 -11.90 -1.94
CA MET A 71 24.87 -10.85 -2.11
C MET A 71 23.91 -11.18 -3.26
N ASN A 72 24.42 -11.63 -4.40
CA ASN A 72 23.58 -12.06 -5.52
C ASN A 72 22.70 -13.27 -5.17
N GLN A 73 23.19 -14.19 -4.35
CA GLN A 73 22.38 -15.32 -3.86
C GLN A 73 21.28 -14.85 -2.90
N LEU A 74 21.58 -13.91 -2.01
CA LEU A 74 20.59 -13.32 -1.10
C LEU A 74 19.47 -12.63 -1.90
N PHE A 75 19.82 -11.81 -2.89
CA PHE A 75 18.85 -11.13 -3.73
C PHE A 75 17.97 -12.09 -4.55
N LYS A 76 18.56 -13.15 -5.10
CA LYS A 76 17.79 -14.20 -5.79
C LYS A 76 16.81 -14.92 -4.84
N ARG A 77 17.24 -15.20 -3.62
CA ARG A 77 16.36 -15.79 -2.60
C ARG A 77 15.24 -14.83 -2.19
N ALA A 78 15.56 -13.56 -2.01
CA ALA A 78 14.57 -12.53 -1.70
C ALA A 78 13.54 -12.39 -2.85
N GLU A 79 13.98 -12.42 -4.09
CA GLU A 79 13.09 -12.38 -5.27
C GLU A 79 12.18 -13.61 -5.33
N SER A 80 12.72 -14.81 -5.10
CA SER A 80 11.93 -16.05 -5.15
C SER A 80 10.95 -16.20 -3.98
N SER A 81 11.32 -15.72 -2.78
CA SER A 81 10.52 -15.91 -1.56
C SER A 81 9.55 -14.76 -1.31
N PHE A 82 9.94 -13.54 -1.61
CA PHE A 82 9.19 -12.33 -1.28
C PHE A 82 8.70 -11.54 -2.49
N LEU A 83 9.08 -11.96 -3.70
CA LEU A 83 8.82 -11.23 -4.96
C LEU A 83 9.40 -9.79 -4.96
N ILE A 84 10.43 -9.57 -4.14
CA ILE A 84 11.12 -8.27 -4.02
C ILE A 84 12.40 -8.34 -4.85
N LYS A 85 12.46 -7.56 -5.93
CA LYS A 85 13.67 -7.38 -6.72
C LYS A 85 14.59 -6.39 -6.04
N SER A 86 15.73 -6.87 -5.56
CA SER A 86 16.71 -6.05 -4.88
C SER A 86 17.99 -5.93 -5.72
N ARG A 87 18.64 -4.77 -5.64
CA ARG A 87 19.95 -4.54 -6.27
C ARG A 87 20.75 -3.54 -5.46
N LEU A 88 22.06 -3.72 -5.40
CA LEU A 88 22.95 -2.74 -4.85
C LEU A 88 23.40 -1.76 -5.96
N ALA A 89 23.22 -0.47 -5.71
CA ALA A 89 23.68 0.60 -6.59
C ALA A 89 24.76 1.42 -5.87
N LYS A 90 26.01 1.26 -6.28
CA LYS A 90 27.14 2.01 -5.70
C LYS A 90 27.18 3.45 -6.25
N GLY A 91 27.40 4.42 -5.37
CA GLY A 91 27.57 5.84 -5.76
C GLY A 91 26.27 6.61 -6.03
N ILE A 92 25.12 6.07 -5.66
CA ILE A 92 23.86 6.79 -5.71
C ILE A 92 23.50 7.21 -4.28
N PHE A 93 23.44 8.52 -4.04
CA PHE A 93 23.03 9.08 -2.75
C PHE A 93 21.53 9.41 -2.78
N LEU A 94 20.85 9.22 -1.66
CA LEU A 94 19.41 9.51 -1.54
C LEU A 94 19.09 10.98 -1.87
N GLU A 95 20.02 11.91 -1.62
CA GLU A 95 19.81 13.33 -1.91
C GLU A 95 19.46 13.60 -3.38
N ASN A 96 20.02 12.82 -4.29
CA ASN A 96 19.82 12.96 -5.74
C ASN A 96 18.51 12.34 -6.23
N ILE A 97 17.77 11.65 -5.36
CA ILE A 97 16.50 11.01 -5.71
C ILE A 97 15.35 11.96 -5.37
N GLN A 98 14.58 12.37 -6.36
CA GLN A 98 13.39 13.17 -6.16
C GLN A 98 12.32 12.34 -5.45
N GLN A 99 12.01 12.71 -4.22
CA GLN A 99 10.87 12.16 -3.51
C GLN A 99 9.59 12.78 -4.09
N HIS A 100 8.77 11.98 -4.73
CA HIS A 100 7.43 12.44 -5.14
C HIS A 100 6.56 12.64 -3.90
N LYS A 101 5.86 13.78 -3.89
CA LYS A 101 4.88 14.07 -2.82
C LYS A 101 3.87 12.94 -2.74
N VAL A 102 3.72 12.39 -1.56
CA VAL A 102 2.67 11.43 -1.20
C VAL A 102 1.33 12.00 -1.64
N SER A 103 0.67 11.36 -2.57
CA SER A 103 -0.55 11.90 -3.20
C SER A 103 -1.79 11.06 -2.97
N SER A 104 -1.65 9.86 -2.37
CA SER A 104 -2.78 8.99 -2.07
C SER A 104 -2.78 8.56 -0.60
N LEU A 105 -3.96 8.17 -0.10
CA LEU A 105 -4.10 7.63 1.26
C LEU A 105 -3.27 6.35 1.44
N LEU A 106 -3.17 5.51 0.40
CA LEU A 106 -2.35 4.31 0.39
C LEU A 106 -0.86 4.62 0.52
N ASP A 107 -0.38 5.67 -0.14
CA ASP A 107 1.01 6.09 -0.05
C ASP A 107 1.36 6.55 1.38
N ASN A 108 0.44 7.24 2.08
CA ASN A 108 0.62 7.65 3.47
C ASN A 108 0.72 6.44 4.40
N THR A 109 -0.21 5.49 4.26
CA THR A 109 -0.22 4.27 5.09
C THR A 109 1.04 3.45 4.88
N LEU A 110 1.50 3.34 3.62
CA LEU A 110 2.75 2.67 3.29
C LEU A 110 3.95 3.38 3.92
N PHE A 111 4.02 4.71 3.79
CA PHE A 111 5.10 5.52 4.35
C PHE A 111 5.22 5.35 5.86
N GLU A 112 4.15 5.55 6.61
CA GLU A 112 4.15 5.42 8.07
C GLU A 112 4.51 3.99 8.51
N SER A 113 3.99 2.98 7.82
CA SER A 113 4.27 1.59 8.13
C SER A 113 5.72 1.18 7.84
N LEU A 114 6.32 1.69 6.77
CA LEU A 114 7.72 1.48 6.45
C LEU A 114 8.63 2.17 7.48
N ARG A 115 8.25 3.38 7.93
CA ARG A 115 8.97 4.12 8.96
C ARG A 115 9.05 3.38 10.29
N GLU A 116 8.04 2.60 10.64
CA GLU A 116 8.03 1.78 11.85
C GLU A 116 9.04 0.61 11.80
N ARG A 117 9.46 0.19 10.60
CA ARG A 117 10.24 -1.04 10.38
C ARG A 117 11.63 -0.82 9.84
N ILE A 118 11.87 0.24 9.09
CA ILE A 118 13.15 0.52 8.46
C ILE A 118 13.87 1.60 9.27
N ASN A 119 14.98 1.23 9.90
CA ASN A 119 15.81 2.13 10.72
C ASN A 119 16.86 2.89 9.91
N TYR A 120 16.90 2.70 8.59
CA TYR A 120 17.84 3.35 7.69
C TYR A 120 17.16 4.49 6.92
N PRO A 121 17.90 5.51 6.48
CA PRO A 121 17.37 6.54 5.59
C PRO A 121 16.82 5.89 4.32
N TYR A 122 15.59 6.21 3.95
CA TYR A 122 14.97 5.67 2.75
C TYR A 122 14.14 6.71 2.01
N LYS A 123 14.02 6.50 0.71
CA LYS A 123 13.05 7.20 -0.16
C LYS A 123 12.29 6.18 -0.98
N PHE A 124 11.07 6.51 -1.35
CA PHE A 124 10.28 5.65 -2.22
C PHE A 124 9.68 6.41 -3.38
N ASP A 125 9.47 5.69 -4.46
CA ASP A 125 8.88 6.18 -5.70
C ASP A 125 7.77 5.23 -6.16
N THR A 126 6.55 5.76 -6.22
CA THR A 126 5.35 5.03 -6.63
C THR A 126 4.89 5.38 -8.05
N LYS A 127 5.59 6.30 -8.72
CA LYS A 127 5.13 6.88 -9.99
C LYS A 127 6.00 6.54 -11.20
N SER A 128 7.29 6.31 -11.00
CA SER A 128 8.22 6.10 -12.10
C SER A 128 7.90 4.86 -12.92
N ILE A 129 7.40 3.81 -12.29
CA ILE A 129 7.00 2.58 -12.97
C ILE A 129 5.57 2.22 -12.57
N LYS A 130 4.71 2.04 -13.56
CA LYS A 130 3.31 1.66 -13.33
C LYS A 130 3.22 0.34 -12.56
N ASN A 131 2.41 0.30 -11.51
CA ASN A 131 2.19 -0.86 -10.65
C ASN A 131 3.45 -1.38 -9.92
N THR A 132 4.45 -0.52 -9.72
CA THR A 132 5.67 -0.89 -9.00
C THR A 132 6.02 0.20 -8.01
N VAL A 133 6.40 -0.20 -6.82
CA VAL A 133 6.95 0.69 -5.79
C VAL A 133 8.46 0.45 -5.73
N ILE A 134 9.25 1.50 -5.89
CA ILE A 134 10.70 1.45 -5.76
C ILE A 134 11.06 2.07 -4.42
N ILE A 135 11.80 1.33 -3.60
CA ILE A 135 12.28 1.80 -2.30
C ILE A 135 13.80 1.86 -2.36
N TYR A 136 14.33 3.06 -2.16
CA TYR A 136 15.74 3.32 -2.08
C TYR A 136 16.14 3.40 -0.62
N VAL A 137 17.12 2.61 -0.21
CA VAL A 137 17.64 2.61 1.16
C VAL A 137 19.13 2.88 1.11
N GLU A 138 19.61 3.79 1.95
CA GLU A 138 21.02 4.11 2.11
C GLU A 138 21.60 3.26 3.25
N LEU A 139 22.72 2.58 2.96
CA LEU A 139 23.41 1.67 3.88
C LEU A 139 24.75 2.25 4.31
#